data_dcc36c424b26b1736d8bc1027f395219
#
_entry.id   dcc36c424b26b1736d8bc1027f395219
#
_cell.length_a   1.000
_cell.length_b   1.000
_cell.length_c   1.000
_cell.angle_alpha   90.00
_cell.angle_beta   90.00
_cell.angle_gamma   90.00
#
_symmetry.space_group_name_H-M   'P 1'
#
loop_
_entity.id
_entity.type
_entity.pdbx_description
1 polymer ?
#
loop_
_entity_poly.entity_id
_entity_poly.type
_entity_poly.pdbx_seq_one_letter_code
_entity_poly.pdbx_strand_id
1 'polypeptide(L)'
;IEPFHSPDGDISCTFMNKDLLQTDYYWGEDFGAVSLWLKNGSRMWFILPDEGYTTADVLADGEYMQMVLQQEWENEKWMKVNLSVPKFDVNSTINLKDGFEKMGVTDVFTEGTANFSEITADMPIFLTAANQSVRVQIDEEGVKAAAYIEFPGAGSPAPPEEIIDFILDRPFIFAITTANIPLFIGTVNNP
;
A
#
# COMPACT_ATOMS: atom_id res chain seq x y z
N ILE A 1 -21.79 7.87 3.40
CA ILE A 1 -21.14 7.43 4.67
C ILE A 1 -21.58 5.98 4.89
N GLU A 2 -20.64 5.08 5.02
CA GLU A 2 -20.86 3.65 5.16
C GLU A 2 -20.04 3.11 6.33
N PRO A 3 -20.40 1.95 6.92
CA PRO A 3 -19.62 1.37 8.00
C PRO A 3 -18.29 0.82 7.49
N PHE A 4 -17.25 0.96 8.31
CA PHE A 4 -15.99 0.27 8.20
C PHE A 4 -15.82 -0.62 9.44
N HIS A 5 -15.60 -1.90 9.24
CA HIS A 5 -15.49 -2.92 10.29
C HIS A 5 -14.07 -2.95 10.86
N SER A 6 -13.78 -1.99 11.74
CA SER A 6 -12.49 -1.90 12.43
C SER A 6 -12.34 -3.01 13.49
N PRO A 7 -11.11 -3.40 13.84
CA PRO A 7 -10.85 -4.34 14.94
C PRO A 7 -11.43 -3.89 16.30
N ASP A 8 -11.59 -2.59 16.48
CA ASP A 8 -12.11 -1.98 17.72
C ASP A 8 -13.63 -1.73 17.69
N GLY A 9 -14.31 -2.10 16.59
CA GLY A 9 -15.73 -1.91 16.34
C GLY A 9 -16.01 -1.08 15.10
N ASP A 10 -17.27 -1.07 14.67
CA ASP A 10 -17.69 -0.37 13.45
C ASP A 10 -17.56 1.14 13.58
N ILE A 11 -16.96 1.76 12.57
CA ILE A 11 -16.84 3.22 12.44
C ILE A 11 -17.49 3.69 11.15
N SER A 12 -18.05 4.90 11.17
CA SER A 12 -18.67 5.49 9.97
C SER A 12 -17.64 6.28 9.16
N CYS A 13 -17.42 5.89 7.93
CA CYS A 13 -16.45 6.49 7.03
C CYS A 13 -17.08 7.04 5.75
N THR A 14 -16.41 7.97 5.11
CA THR A 14 -16.76 8.43 3.76
C THR A 14 -15.98 7.60 2.76
N PHE A 15 -16.69 6.94 1.86
CA PHE A 15 -16.09 6.14 0.80
C PHE A 15 -16.05 6.91 -0.51
N MET A 16 -15.00 6.65 -1.28
CA MET A 16 -14.83 7.04 -2.67
C MET A 16 -15.19 5.85 -3.53
N ASN A 17 -16.17 6.01 -4.41
CA ASN A 17 -16.70 4.93 -5.22
C ASN A 17 -16.37 5.12 -6.69
N LYS A 18 -16.04 4.03 -7.36
CA LYS A 18 -15.89 3.97 -8.81
C LYS A 18 -16.51 2.70 -9.36
N ASP A 19 -17.63 2.86 -10.04
CA ASP A 19 -18.36 1.75 -10.61
C ASP A 19 -17.77 1.33 -11.95
N LEU A 20 -17.85 0.01 -12.21
CA LEU A 20 -17.47 -0.62 -13.48
C LEU A 20 -16.06 -0.24 -13.96
N LEU A 21 -15.13 -0.03 -13.04
CA LEU A 21 -13.72 0.17 -13.39
C LEU A 21 -13.19 -1.07 -14.12
N GLN A 22 -12.77 -0.90 -15.37
CA GLN A 22 -12.13 -1.98 -16.11
C GLN A 22 -10.66 -2.04 -15.74
N THR A 23 -10.27 -3.09 -15.01
CA THR A 23 -8.90 -3.24 -14.52
C THR A 23 -8.59 -4.72 -14.27
N ASP A 24 -7.33 -5.03 -14.08
CA ASP A 24 -6.94 -6.35 -13.63
C ASP A 24 -7.30 -6.48 -12.14
N TYR A 25 -7.95 -7.59 -11.82
CA TYR A 25 -8.17 -8.08 -10.48
C TYR A 25 -7.18 -9.20 -10.21
N TYR A 26 -6.51 -9.13 -9.08
CA TYR A 26 -5.48 -10.06 -8.66
C TYR A 26 -5.93 -10.78 -7.40
N TRP A 27 -5.49 -12.01 -7.18
CA TRP A 27 -5.80 -12.72 -5.93
C TRP A 27 -4.74 -13.75 -5.55
N GLY A 28 -4.61 -13.98 -4.24
CA GLY A 28 -3.93 -15.10 -3.62
C GLY A 28 -4.93 -16.14 -3.10
N GLU A 29 -4.50 -16.97 -2.17
CA GLU A 29 -5.41 -17.92 -1.49
C GLU A 29 -6.30 -17.20 -0.47
N ASP A 30 -5.81 -16.12 0.16
CA ASP A 30 -6.39 -15.47 1.33
C ASP A 30 -6.70 -13.98 1.13
N PHE A 31 -6.59 -13.45 -0.08
CA PHE A 31 -6.84 -12.04 -0.38
C PHE A 31 -7.16 -11.78 -1.84
N GLY A 32 -7.86 -10.66 -2.07
CA GLY A 32 -7.98 -10.04 -3.37
C GLY A 32 -7.18 -8.72 -3.44
N ALA A 33 -6.81 -8.30 -4.65
CA ALA A 33 -6.13 -7.04 -4.85
C ALA A 33 -6.55 -6.31 -6.14
N VAL A 34 -6.53 -4.98 -6.07
CA VAL A 34 -6.78 -4.08 -7.20
C VAL A 34 -5.75 -2.97 -7.19
N SER A 35 -5.33 -2.50 -8.35
CA SER A 35 -4.46 -1.34 -8.44
C SER A 35 -5.05 -0.20 -9.25
N LEU A 36 -4.66 1.02 -8.89
CA LEU A 36 -4.99 2.24 -9.61
C LEU A 36 -3.70 2.95 -10.06
N TRP A 37 -3.70 3.43 -11.29
CA TRP A 37 -2.64 4.31 -11.76
C TRP A 37 -2.79 5.70 -11.15
N LEU A 38 -1.71 6.22 -10.60
CA LEU A 38 -1.61 7.60 -10.16
C LEU A 38 -1.15 8.50 -11.30
N LYS A 39 -1.41 9.82 -11.19
CA LYS A 39 -1.07 10.80 -12.23
C LYS A 39 0.43 10.89 -12.55
N ASN A 40 1.28 10.54 -11.59
CA ASN A 40 2.73 10.55 -11.74
C ASN A 40 3.32 9.25 -12.32
N GLY A 41 2.46 8.30 -12.73
CA GLY A 41 2.88 7.00 -13.25
C GLY A 41 3.20 5.95 -12.19
N SER A 42 2.98 6.25 -10.90
CA SER A 42 3.03 5.25 -9.83
C SER A 42 1.74 4.44 -9.80
N ARG A 43 1.76 3.29 -9.14
CA ARG A 43 0.58 2.47 -8.86
C ARG A 43 0.24 2.52 -7.37
N MET A 44 -1.04 2.69 -7.09
CA MET A 44 -1.62 2.50 -5.77
C MET A 44 -2.31 1.15 -5.73
N TRP A 45 -1.85 0.27 -4.86
CA TRP A 45 -2.39 -1.06 -4.65
C TRP A 45 -3.28 -1.07 -3.42
N PHE A 46 -4.39 -1.78 -3.52
CA PHE A 46 -5.27 -2.12 -2.42
C PHE A 46 -5.35 -3.63 -2.33
N ILE A 47 -5.01 -4.19 -1.18
CA ILE A 47 -5.02 -5.62 -0.90
C ILE A 47 -5.97 -5.85 0.27
N LEU A 48 -7.03 -6.59 0.02
CA LEU A 48 -8.07 -6.87 0.98
C LEU A 48 -8.00 -8.35 1.38
N PRO A 49 -7.69 -8.67 2.64
CA PRO A 49 -7.78 -10.04 3.12
C PRO A 49 -9.20 -10.58 2.98
N ASP A 50 -9.35 -11.85 2.66
CA ASP A 50 -10.62 -12.53 2.60
C ASP A 50 -11.25 -12.66 4.01
N GLU A 51 -12.54 -12.99 4.08
CA GLU A 51 -13.20 -13.18 5.36
C GLU A 51 -12.52 -14.28 6.18
N GLY A 52 -12.21 -13.95 7.44
CA GLY A 52 -11.50 -14.86 8.35
C GLY A 52 -9.99 -14.67 8.39
N TYR A 53 -9.42 -13.88 7.50
CA TYR A 53 -8.00 -13.51 7.47
C TYR A 53 -7.80 -12.06 7.89
N THR A 54 -6.61 -11.76 8.37
CA THR A 54 -6.21 -10.41 8.79
C THR A 54 -5.10 -9.86 7.90
N THR A 55 -4.90 -8.55 7.96
CA THR A 55 -3.74 -7.93 7.30
C THR A 55 -2.41 -8.52 7.81
N ALA A 56 -2.37 -8.96 9.07
CA ALA A 56 -1.17 -9.58 9.65
C ALA A 56 -0.89 -10.96 9.05
N ASP A 57 -1.91 -11.75 8.73
CA ASP A 57 -1.75 -13.06 8.09
C ASP A 57 -1.15 -12.90 6.70
N VAL A 58 -1.69 -11.96 5.89
CA VAL A 58 -1.17 -11.66 4.55
C VAL A 58 0.27 -11.12 4.61
N LEU A 59 0.58 -10.23 5.58
CA LEU A 59 1.93 -9.66 5.72
C LEU A 59 2.96 -10.67 6.27
N ALA A 60 2.52 -11.70 6.99
CA ALA A 60 3.41 -12.73 7.51
C ALA A 60 3.87 -13.70 6.43
N ASP A 61 3.12 -13.81 5.33
CA ASP A 61 3.50 -14.65 4.20
C ASP A 61 4.51 -13.93 3.30
N GLY A 62 5.74 -14.43 3.28
CA GLY A 62 6.82 -13.84 2.50
C GLY A 62 6.62 -13.95 0.99
N GLU A 63 5.87 -14.94 0.50
CA GLU A 63 5.58 -15.11 -0.92
C GLU A 63 4.55 -14.06 -1.37
N TYR A 64 3.50 -13.83 -0.58
CA TYR A 64 2.51 -12.77 -0.85
C TYR A 64 3.15 -11.38 -0.89
N MET A 65 4.05 -11.12 0.05
CA MET A 65 4.77 -9.85 0.06
C MET A 65 5.67 -9.68 -1.17
N GLN A 66 6.29 -10.74 -1.66
CA GLN A 66 7.06 -10.69 -2.90
C GLN A 66 6.15 -10.43 -4.11
N MET A 67 5.01 -11.11 -4.22
CA MET A 67 4.02 -10.85 -5.28
C MET A 67 3.63 -9.37 -5.33
N VAL A 68 3.27 -8.79 -4.19
CA VAL A 68 2.87 -7.37 -4.09
C VAL A 68 4.01 -6.44 -4.47
N LEU A 69 5.21 -6.66 -3.95
CA LEU A 69 6.35 -5.77 -4.13
C LEU A 69 6.97 -5.90 -5.51
N GLN A 70 7.04 -7.11 -6.07
CA GLN A 70 7.60 -7.37 -7.41
C GLN A 70 6.55 -7.25 -8.51
N GLN A 71 5.26 -7.18 -8.14
CA GLN A 71 4.13 -7.18 -9.07
C GLN A 71 4.11 -8.42 -9.98
N GLU A 72 4.54 -9.55 -9.43
CA GLU A 72 4.51 -10.87 -10.07
C GLU A 72 3.34 -11.66 -9.48
N TRP A 73 2.19 -11.55 -10.12
CA TRP A 73 0.96 -12.18 -9.66
C TRP A 73 0.75 -13.53 -10.33
N GLU A 74 0.44 -14.55 -9.55
CA GLU A 74 0.12 -15.87 -10.08
C GLU A 74 -1.28 -15.94 -10.71
N ASN A 75 -2.19 -15.17 -10.10
CA ASN A 75 -3.58 -15.11 -10.55
C ASN A 75 -3.97 -13.67 -10.84
N GLU A 76 -4.40 -13.44 -12.08
CA GLU A 76 -4.93 -12.16 -12.50
C GLU A 76 -6.03 -12.34 -13.55
N LYS A 77 -6.98 -11.44 -13.55
CA LYS A 77 -8.05 -11.40 -14.57
C LYS A 77 -8.52 -10.00 -14.82
N TRP A 78 -8.62 -9.64 -16.10
CA TRP A 78 -9.23 -8.37 -16.49
C TRP A 78 -10.75 -8.44 -16.30
N MET A 79 -11.28 -7.56 -15.45
CA MET A 79 -12.68 -7.57 -14.99
C MET A 79 -13.26 -6.16 -14.91
N LYS A 80 -14.56 -6.07 -14.69
CA LYS A 80 -15.20 -4.86 -14.18
C LYS A 80 -15.22 -4.90 -12.66
N VAL A 81 -14.68 -3.88 -12.03
CA VAL A 81 -14.60 -3.77 -10.58
C VAL A 81 -15.45 -2.59 -10.12
N ASN A 82 -16.41 -2.85 -9.22
CA ASN A 82 -17.03 -1.80 -8.42
C ASN A 82 -16.12 -1.55 -7.22
N LEU A 83 -15.31 -0.52 -7.30
CA LEU A 83 -14.31 -0.20 -6.31
C LEU A 83 -14.85 0.80 -5.29
N SER A 84 -14.77 0.47 -4.01
CA SER A 84 -15.13 1.36 -2.90
C SER A 84 -13.98 1.46 -1.90
N VAL A 85 -13.41 2.65 -1.73
CA VAL A 85 -12.25 2.92 -0.89
C VAL A 85 -12.62 3.97 0.16
N PRO A 86 -12.46 3.70 1.46
CA PRO A 86 -12.65 4.73 2.48
C PRO A 86 -11.59 5.82 2.32
N LYS A 87 -11.97 7.08 2.59
CA LYS A 87 -10.97 8.12 2.78
C LYS A 87 -10.20 7.81 4.04
N PHE A 88 -8.88 7.91 3.98
CA PHE A 88 -8.06 7.66 5.15
C PHE A 88 -6.88 8.61 5.27
N ASP A 89 -6.44 8.80 6.51
CA ASP A 89 -5.29 9.60 6.87
C ASP A 89 -4.50 8.87 7.95
N VAL A 90 -3.56 8.05 7.53
CA VAL A 90 -2.77 7.22 8.42
C VAL A 90 -1.37 7.78 8.60
N ASN A 91 -0.87 7.73 9.82
CA ASN A 91 0.48 8.11 10.15
C ASN A 91 1.16 7.01 10.98
N SER A 92 2.47 6.91 10.83
CA SER A 92 3.28 5.96 11.57
C SER A 92 4.64 6.57 11.89
N THR A 93 5.18 6.22 13.05
CA THR A 93 6.57 6.51 13.41
C THR A 93 7.24 5.22 13.82
N ILE A 94 8.29 4.85 13.10
CA ILE A 94 9.03 3.61 13.29
C ILE A 94 10.44 3.95 13.79
N ASN A 95 10.88 3.28 14.87
CA ASN A 95 12.28 3.32 15.27
C ASN A 95 13.07 2.33 14.40
N LEU A 96 13.95 2.86 13.58
CA LEU A 96 14.76 2.07 12.64
C LEU A 96 16.09 1.60 13.25
N LYS A 97 16.48 2.09 14.44
CA LYS A 97 17.80 1.79 15.05
C LYS A 97 18.01 0.29 15.20
N ASP A 98 17.06 -0.40 15.81
CA ASP A 98 17.16 -1.86 16.03
C ASP A 98 17.23 -2.65 14.71
N GLY A 99 16.55 -2.17 13.68
CA GLY A 99 16.61 -2.73 12.33
C GLY A 99 17.99 -2.56 11.71
N PHE A 100 18.55 -1.36 11.76
CA PHE A 100 19.89 -1.09 11.27
C PHE A 100 20.95 -1.91 12.00
N GLU A 101 20.87 -1.99 13.34
CA GLU A 101 21.81 -2.80 14.15
C GLU A 101 21.74 -4.29 13.76
N LYS A 102 20.54 -4.85 13.56
CA LYS A 102 20.36 -6.24 13.08
C LYS A 102 20.93 -6.47 11.67
N MET A 103 20.95 -5.45 10.83
CA MET A 103 21.57 -5.49 9.50
C MET A 103 23.10 -5.25 9.55
N GLY A 104 23.67 -5.05 10.73
CA GLY A 104 25.11 -4.85 10.91
C GLY A 104 25.55 -3.37 10.85
N VAL A 105 24.64 -2.43 10.77
CA VAL A 105 24.93 -0.99 10.79
C VAL A 105 24.98 -0.54 12.26
N THR A 106 26.12 -0.73 12.92
CA THR A 106 26.32 -0.51 14.36
C THR A 106 27.20 0.71 14.67
N ASP A 107 28.19 0.99 13.83
CA ASP A 107 29.23 1.98 14.09
C ASP A 107 28.67 3.38 14.29
N VAL A 108 27.69 3.78 13.48
CA VAL A 108 27.07 5.11 13.54
C VAL A 108 26.33 5.39 14.85
N PHE A 109 25.93 4.31 15.58
CA PHE A 109 25.23 4.37 16.86
C PHE A 109 26.16 4.19 18.06
N THR A 110 27.46 3.94 17.83
CA THR A 110 28.42 3.61 18.89
C THR A 110 29.31 4.80 19.16
N GLU A 111 29.29 5.28 20.41
CA GLU A 111 30.16 6.35 20.86
C GLU A 111 31.63 5.97 20.70
N GLY A 112 32.42 6.87 20.12
CA GLY A 112 33.85 6.67 19.87
C GLY A 112 34.17 5.82 18.63
N THR A 113 33.18 5.15 18.02
CA THR A 113 33.35 4.40 16.77
C THR A 113 32.78 5.17 15.58
N ALA A 114 31.68 5.88 15.79
CA ALA A 114 31.03 6.70 14.76
C ALA A 114 32.00 7.74 14.20
N ASN A 115 32.05 7.85 12.88
CA ASN A 115 32.88 8.83 12.19
C ASN A 115 32.02 9.79 11.35
N PHE A 116 31.80 10.97 11.86
CA PHE A 116 31.11 12.07 11.19
C PHE A 116 32.04 13.27 10.96
N SER A 117 33.35 13.04 10.83
CA SER A 117 34.35 14.10 10.67
C SER A 117 34.17 14.96 9.43
N GLU A 118 33.52 14.44 8.39
CA GLU A 118 33.14 15.19 7.18
C GLU A 118 32.02 16.20 7.43
N ILE A 119 31.24 16.03 8.51
CA ILE A 119 30.15 16.93 8.88
C ILE A 119 30.64 17.93 9.94
N THR A 120 31.38 17.44 10.95
CA THR A 120 31.97 18.26 12.00
C THR A 120 33.27 17.66 12.49
N ALA A 121 34.30 18.54 12.65
CA ALA A 121 35.58 18.18 13.23
C ALA A 121 35.73 18.64 14.69
N ASP A 122 34.81 19.47 15.21
CA ASP A 122 34.93 20.13 16.50
C ASP A 122 34.71 19.19 17.69
N MET A 123 33.89 18.16 17.49
CA MET A 123 33.62 17.14 18.51
C MET A 123 33.20 15.82 17.87
N PRO A 124 33.52 14.67 18.51
CA PRO A 124 32.98 13.40 18.08
C PRO A 124 31.46 13.33 18.33
N ILE A 125 30.70 12.96 17.31
CA ILE A 125 29.24 12.75 17.41
C ILE A 125 28.89 11.33 17.00
N PHE A 126 27.80 10.83 17.53
CA PHE A 126 27.18 9.55 17.14
C PHE A 126 25.65 9.69 17.15
N LEU A 127 24.96 8.79 16.47
CA LEU A 127 23.50 8.77 16.44
C LEU A 127 22.95 8.07 17.68
N THR A 128 22.01 8.69 18.36
CA THR A 128 21.33 8.08 19.52
C THR A 128 20.00 7.41 19.11
N ALA A 129 19.41 7.83 17.99
CA ALA A 129 18.14 7.32 17.46
C ALA A 129 18.13 7.42 15.93
N ALA A 130 17.31 6.59 15.31
CA ALA A 130 16.94 6.70 13.90
C ALA A 130 15.43 6.44 13.80
N ASN A 131 14.67 7.49 13.54
CA ASN A 131 13.21 7.41 13.45
C ASN A 131 12.77 7.81 12.04
N GLN A 132 11.81 7.05 11.50
CA GLN A 132 11.10 7.37 10.27
C GLN A 132 9.65 7.68 10.61
N SER A 133 9.18 8.86 10.21
CA SER A 133 7.76 9.22 10.30
C SER A 133 7.18 9.31 8.89
N VAL A 134 6.06 8.66 8.69
CA VAL A 134 5.34 8.61 7.41
C VAL A 134 3.89 8.98 7.65
N ARG A 135 3.31 9.76 6.74
CA ARG A 135 1.87 10.02 6.68
C ARG A 135 1.39 9.78 5.26
N VAL A 136 0.31 9.04 5.13
CA VAL A 136 -0.36 8.81 3.85
C VAL A 136 -1.81 9.22 3.99
N GLN A 137 -2.22 10.17 3.16
CA GLN A 137 -3.59 10.67 3.11
C GLN A 137 -4.15 10.40 1.72
N ILE A 138 -5.33 9.81 1.68
CA ILE A 138 -6.03 9.47 0.44
C ILE A 138 -7.43 10.08 0.44
N ASP A 139 -7.69 10.87 -0.58
CA ASP A 139 -8.98 11.50 -0.86
C ASP A 139 -9.22 11.58 -2.38
N GLU A 140 -10.31 12.20 -2.82
CA GLU A 140 -10.67 12.30 -4.22
C GLU A 140 -9.67 13.11 -5.06
N GLU A 141 -8.87 13.96 -4.45
CA GLU A 141 -7.83 14.73 -5.15
C GLU A 141 -6.56 13.91 -5.34
N GLY A 142 -6.23 13.05 -4.38
CA GLY A 142 -5.07 12.14 -4.43
C GLY A 142 -5.33 10.88 -5.27
N VAL A 143 -6.55 10.36 -5.25
CA VAL A 143 -7.00 9.19 -6.02
C VAL A 143 -7.86 9.62 -7.22
N LYS A 144 -7.71 10.78 -7.75
CA LYS A 144 -8.20 11.04 -9.12
C LYS A 144 -7.43 10.08 -10.04
N ALA A 145 -7.84 8.80 -9.97
CA ALA A 145 -7.47 7.80 -10.93
C ALA A 145 -7.54 8.45 -12.29
N ALA A 146 -6.46 8.40 -13.04
CA ALA A 146 -6.46 8.80 -14.41
C ALA A 146 -7.69 8.14 -15.03
N ALA A 147 -8.63 8.95 -15.52
CA ALA A 147 -9.73 8.42 -16.28
C ALA A 147 -9.06 7.60 -17.38
N TYR A 148 -9.21 6.29 -17.32
CA TYR A 148 -8.80 5.43 -18.42
C TYR A 148 -9.65 5.91 -19.61
N ILE A 149 -9.01 6.61 -20.51
CA ILE A 149 -9.66 7.01 -21.75
C ILE A 149 -9.66 5.74 -22.58
N GLU A 150 -10.80 5.05 -22.58
CA GLU A 150 -11.05 4.05 -23.62
C GLU A 150 -10.95 4.77 -24.97
N PHE A 151 -9.92 4.45 -25.71
CA PHE A 151 -9.95 4.63 -27.15
C PHE A 151 -10.54 3.35 -27.74
N PRO A 152 -11.82 3.31 -28.12
CA PRO A 152 -12.36 2.20 -28.86
C PRO A 152 -11.76 2.24 -30.26
N GLY A 153 -10.55 1.65 -30.38
CA GLY A 153 -9.94 1.38 -31.68
C GLY A 153 -10.56 0.13 -32.28
N ALA A 154 -10.70 0.10 -33.60
CA ALA A 154 -11.08 -1.12 -34.30
C ALA A 154 -10.04 -2.21 -33.98
N GLY A 155 -10.45 -3.24 -33.21
CA GLY A 155 -9.59 -4.33 -32.73
C GLY A 155 -9.37 -4.37 -31.22
N SER A 156 -9.96 -3.48 -30.43
CA SER A 156 -9.98 -3.61 -28.97
C SER A 156 -10.72 -4.87 -28.56
N PRO A 157 -10.23 -5.63 -27.55
CA PRO A 157 -10.96 -6.76 -27.00
C PRO A 157 -12.33 -6.32 -26.50
N ALA A 158 -13.31 -7.19 -26.55
CA ALA A 158 -14.62 -6.90 -25.96
C ALA A 158 -14.46 -6.59 -24.45
N PRO A 159 -15.24 -5.63 -23.92
CA PRO A 159 -15.22 -5.36 -22.50
C PRO A 159 -15.48 -6.62 -21.68
N PRO A 160 -14.83 -6.79 -20.51
CA PRO A 160 -15.10 -7.95 -19.66
C PRO A 160 -16.58 -7.99 -19.28
N GLU A 161 -17.15 -9.18 -19.18
CA GLU A 161 -18.56 -9.35 -18.75
C GLU A 161 -18.68 -9.52 -17.25
N GLU A 162 -17.67 -10.09 -16.61
CA GLU A 162 -17.67 -10.36 -15.18
C GLU A 162 -17.46 -9.08 -14.37
N ILE A 163 -18.23 -8.97 -13.28
CA ILE A 163 -18.22 -7.83 -12.35
C ILE A 163 -17.89 -8.38 -10.96
N ILE A 164 -17.01 -7.69 -10.25
CA ILE A 164 -16.72 -7.96 -8.84
C ILE A 164 -16.91 -6.68 -8.03
N ASP A 165 -17.47 -6.82 -6.84
CA ASP A 165 -17.50 -5.76 -5.83
C ASP A 165 -16.23 -5.86 -4.98
N PHE A 166 -15.41 -4.82 -5.00
CA PHE A 166 -14.19 -4.72 -4.21
C PHE A 166 -14.31 -3.55 -3.25
N ILE A 167 -14.86 -3.85 -2.08
CA ILE A 167 -15.24 -2.88 -1.06
C ILE A 167 -14.27 -2.99 0.11
N LEU A 168 -13.48 -1.95 0.34
CA LEU A 168 -12.53 -1.88 1.44
C LEU A 168 -13.21 -1.46 2.74
N ASP A 169 -14.15 -2.25 3.21
CA ASP A 169 -14.99 -2.01 4.38
C ASP A 169 -14.43 -2.59 5.69
N ARG A 170 -13.25 -3.19 5.64
CA ARG A 170 -12.52 -3.79 6.76
C ARG A 170 -11.03 -3.57 6.60
N PRO A 171 -10.18 -3.93 7.60
CA PRO A 171 -8.75 -3.72 7.52
C PRO A 171 -8.13 -4.22 6.23
N PHE A 172 -7.35 -3.36 5.58
CA PHE A 172 -6.70 -3.65 4.30
C PHE A 172 -5.26 -3.15 4.28
N ILE A 173 -4.49 -3.66 3.33
CA ILE A 173 -3.13 -3.23 3.06
C ILE A 173 -3.15 -2.31 1.84
N PHE A 174 -2.35 -1.26 1.88
CA PHE A 174 -2.06 -0.47 0.69
C PHE A 174 -0.56 -0.48 0.39
N ALA A 175 -0.22 -0.35 -0.88
CA ALA A 175 1.15 -0.10 -1.31
C ALA A 175 1.18 0.92 -2.44
N ILE A 176 2.21 1.77 -2.45
CA ILE A 176 2.49 2.66 -3.57
C ILE A 176 3.80 2.22 -4.19
N THR A 177 3.77 1.89 -5.49
CA THR A 177 4.93 1.39 -6.22
C THR A 177 5.22 2.25 -7.43
N THR A 178 6.49 2.36 -7.80
CA THR A 178 6.94 3.00 -9.04
C THR A 178 7.99 2.11 -9.70
N ALA A 179 7.77 1.73 -10.96
CA ALA A 179 8.67 0.84 -11.69
C ALA A 179 9.08 -0.41 -10.87
N ASN A 180 8.10 -1.06 -10.23
CA ASN A 180 8.26 -2.23 -9.36
C ASN A 180 9.08 -1.97 -8.07
N ILE A 181 9.30 -0.71 -7.73
CA ILE A 181 9.94 -0.33 -6.46
C ILE A 181 8.85 0.14 -5.49
N PRO A 182 8.71 -0.48 -4.32
CA PRO A 182 7.80 -0.01 -3.30
C PRO A 182 8.32 1.29 -2.68
N LEU A 183 7.49 2.32 -2.70
CA LEU A 183 7.77 3.60 -2.05
C LEU A 183 7.14 3.66 -0.66
N PHE A 184 5.92 3.15 -0.56
CA PHE A 184 5.15 3.10 0.69
C PHE A 184 4.39 1.79 0.76
N ILE A 185 4.29 1.26 1.97
CA ILE A 185 3.41 0.15 2.31
C ILE A 185 2.85 0.40 3.71
N GLY A 186 1.61 0.05 3.93
CA GLY A 186 0.97 0.21 5.23
C GLY A 186 -0.36 -0.52 5.32
N THR A 187 -0.89 -0.54 6.52
CA THR A 187 -2.22 -1.07 6.82
C THR A 187 -3.16 0.05 7.24
N VAL A 188 -4.41 -0.08 6.86
CA VAL A 188 -5.50 0.79 7.32
C VAL A 188 -6.42 -0.06 8.17
N ASN A 189 -6.33 0.11 9.49
CA ASN A 189 -7.18 -0.56 10.47
C ASN A 189 -8.32 0.36 10.93
N ASN A 190 -8.08 1.67 10.89
CA ASN A 190 -9.02 2.75 11.21
C ASN A 190 -8.77 3.88 10.20
N PRO A 191 -9.59 4.02 9.16
CA PRO A 191 -9.44 5.06 8.15
C PRO A 191 -9.74 6.47 8.66
#